data_f00a07e5444c27b0e06d81a7dc073358
#
_entry.id   f00a07e5444c27b0e06d81a7dc073358
#
_cell.length_a   1.000
_cell.length_b   1.000
_cell.length_c   1.000
_cell.angle_alpha   90.00
_cell.angle_beta   90.00
_cell.angle_gamma   90.00
#
_symmetry.space_group_name_H-M   'P 1'
#
loop_
_entity.id
_entity.type
_entity.pdbx_description
1 polymer ?
#
loop_
_entity_poly.entity_id
_entity_poly.type
_entity_poly.pdbx_seq_one_letter_code
_entity_poly.pdbx_strand_id
1 'polypeptide(L)'
;MAVRKLKPTSAGRRFQTVSDFAEITRTTPEKSLTVGLTKKAGRNNRGRVTSRRRGGGVKRLYRIIDFKRNKFGIAAKVAHIEYDPNRTARIALLHYVDGEKRYIIAPVGLKQGDVVLAGEGADIKPGNAMQMSRIPVGTVIHNVELYPGKGGQLCRAAGTYAQLVAKEGKYALLRLPSGEVGKVLASCVATVGQVGNIQHENISLGKAGRNRWLGRRPQVRGVAMNPIDHPLGGGEGRSSGGRHPVSPWGMPAKGFKTRDKNKASSRLIIKRRGQK
;
A
#
# COMPACT_ATOMS: atom_id res chain seq x y z
N MET A 1 -7.15 -18.29 -0.13
CA MET A 1 -5.75 -17.98 0.21
C MET A 1 -5.53 -18.36 1.66
N ALA A 2 -4.57 -19.20 1.96
CA ALA A 2 -4.32 -19.66 3.31
C ALA A 2 -3.01 -19.06 3.88
N VAL A 3 -3.03 -18.68 5.15
CA VAL A 3 -1.83 -18.38 5.93
C VAL A 3 -1.38 -19.67 6.61
N ARG A 4 -0.21 -20.17 6.27
CA ARG A 4 0.36 -21.40 6.83
C ARG A 4 1.18 -21.09 8.08
N LYS A 5 0.88 -21.76 9.18
CA LYS A 5 1.73 -21.78 10.39
C LYS A 5 2.95 -22.69 10.13
N LEU A 6 4.10 -22.28 10.64
CA LEU A 6 5.32 -23.11 10.60
C LEU A 6 5.39 -24.01 11.83
N LYS A 7 6.07 -25.15 11.70
CA LYS A 7 6.33 -26.06 12.84
C LYS A 7 7.16 -25.33 13.91
N PRO A 8 6.84 -25.46 15.21
CA PRO A 8 7.49 -24.73 16.30
C PRO A 8 8.85 -25.33 16.68
N THR A 9 9.75 -25.47 15.71
CA THR A 9 11.08 -26.07 15.90
C THR A 9 12.09 -25.15 16.59
N SER A 10 11.80 -23.85 16.69
CA SER A 10 12.62 -22.86 17.40
C SER A 10 11.75 -21.72 17.91
N ALA A 11 12.26 -20.95 18.88
CA ALA A 11 11.55 -19.78 19.43
C ALA A 11 11.06 -18.81 18.35
N GLY A 12 11.88 -18.54 17.35
CA GLY A 12 11.53 -17.64 16.24
C GLY A 12 10.48 -18.20 15.29
N ARG A 13 10.35 -19.54 15.17
CA ARG A 13 9.37 -20.18 14.29
C ARG A 13 8.02 -20.45 14.95
N ARG A 14 7.98 -20.49 16.28
CA ARG A 14 6.77 -20.80 17.06
C ARG A 14 5.56 -19.97 16.66
N PHE A 15 5.75 -18.67 16.45
CA PHE A 15 4.68 -17.74 16.11
C PHE A 15 4.74 -17.27 14.66
N GLN A 16 5.62 -17.86 13.85
CA GLN A 16 5.80 -17.44 12.47
C GLN A 16 4.74 -18.03 11.55
N THR A 17 4.15 -17.17 10.73
CA THR A 17 3.26 -17.58 9.65
C THR A 17 3.77 -17.06 8.31
N VAL A 18 3.38 -17.72 7.23
CA VAL A 18 3.74 -17.38 5.87
C VAL A 18 2.53 -17.51 4.96
N SER A 19 2.50 -16.73 3.87
CA SER A 19 1.53 -16.96 2.80
C SER A 19 1.82 -18.29 2.11
N ASP A 20 0.79 -18.99 1.65
CA ASP A 20 0.90 -20.21 0.87
C ASP A 20 1.28 -19.98 -0.60
N PHE A 21 1.13 -18.73 -1.09
CA PHE A 21 1.39 -18.32 -2.48
C PHE A 21 0.57 -19.08 -3.55
N ALA A 22 -0.51 -19.75 -3.16
CA ALA A 22 -1.31 -20.61 -4.05
C ALA A 22 -1.89 -19.87 -5.28
N GLU A 23 -2.09 -18.55 -5.19
CA GLU A 23 -2.62 -17.74 -6.29
C GLU A 23 -1.56 -17.31 -7.33
N ILE A 24 -0.27 -17.57 -7.06
CA ILE A 24 0.82 -17.17 -7.96
C ILE A 24 0.98 -18.19 -9.07
N THR A 25 0.87 -17.74 -10.31
CA THR A 25 1.00 -18.59 -11.50
C THR A 25 2.39 -18.53 -12.13
N ARG A 26 3.20 -17.49 -11.81
CA ARG A 26 4.56 -17.31 -12.32
C ARG A 26 5.46 -16.70 -11.25
N THR A 27 6.65 -17.25 -11.07
CA THR A 27 7.64 -16.79 -10.08
C THR A 27 8.65 -15.79 -10.63
N THR A 28 8.94 -15.85 -11.94
CA THR A 28 9.88 -14.96 -12.61
C THR A 28 9.17 -13.74 -13.18
N PRO A 29 9.66 -12.50 -12.91
CA PRO A 29 9.03 -11.31 -13.46
C PRO A 29 9.34 -11.12 -14.95
N GLU A 30 8.52 -10.36 -15.65
CA GLU A 30 8.78 -9.89 -17.01
C GLU A 30 9.96 -8.92 -17.00
N LYS A 31 11.05 -9.25 -17.69
CA LYS A 31 12.33 -8.50 -17.64
C LYS A 31 12.17 -7.07 -18.16
N SER A 32 11.43 -6.86 -19.24
CA SER A 32 11.18 -5.54 -19.84
C SER A 32 10.47 -4.57 -18.91
N LEU A 33 9.71 -5.09 -17.95
CA LEU A 33 8.94 -4.31 -16.96
C LEU A 33 9.62 -4.23 -15.58
N THR A 34 10.91 -4.54 -15.50
CA THR A 34 11.66 -4.50 -14.24
C THR A 34 12.84 -3.56 -14.30
N VAL A 35 13.06 -2.81 -13.20
CA VAL A 35 14.17 -1.87 -13.05
C VAL A 35 14.90 -2.17 -11.74
N GLY A 36 16.22 -2.01 -11.73
CA GLY A 36 17.03 -2.13 -10.53
C GLY A 36 16.62 -1.09 -9.47
N LEU A 37 16.39 -1.55 -8.25
CA LEU A 37 16.02 -0.66 -7.13
C LEU A 37 17.24 -0.32 -6.28
N THR A 38 17.74 0.91 -6.38
CA THR A 38 18.84 1.41 -5.56
C THR A 38 18.35 1.72 -4.13
N LYS A 39 19.08 1.21 -3.15
CA LYS A 39 18.75 1.41 -1.72
C LYS A 39 19.40 2.68 -1.20
N LYS A 40 18.59 3.65 -0.78
CA LYS A 40 19.05 4.92 -0.19
C LYS A 40 19.21 4.89 1.33
N ALA A 41 18.93 3.76 2.00
CA ALA A 41 19.01 3.56 3.44
C ALA A 41 18.39 4.69 4.30
N GLY A 42 17.26 5.25 3.84
CA GLY A 42 16.54 6.33 4.53
C GLY A 42 17.19 7.71 4.42
N ARG A 43 18.14 7.90 3.50
CA ARG A 43 18.79 9.20 3.24
C ARG A 43 18.08 10.00 2.15
N ASN A 44 18.08 11.32 2.28
CA ASN A 44 17.59 12.25 1.28
C ASN A 44 18.65 12.50 0.18
N ASN A 45 18.38 13.45 -0.75
CA ASN A 45 19.29 13.87 -1.82
C ASN A 45 20.59 14.53 -1.29
N ARG A 46 20.56 15.08 -0.06
CA ARG A 46 21.74 15.67 0.62
C ARG A 46 22.51 14.66 1.50
N GLY A 47 22.19 13.35 1.41
CA GLY A 47 22.84 12.31 2.22
C GLY A 47 22.42 12.25 3.69
N ARG A 48 21.54 13.15 4.15
CA ARG A 48 21.07 13.18 5.54
C ARG A 48 20.00 12.12 5.80
N VAL A 49 20.03 11.46 6.96
CA VAL A 49 19.05 10.46 7.36
C VAL A 49 17.74 11.14 7.74
N THR A 50 16.75 11.10 6.85
CA THR A 50 15.40 11.63 7.09
C THR A 50 14.42 10.57 7.54
N SER A 51 14.67 9.29 7.21
CA SER A 51 13.90 8.15 7.69
C SER A 51 14.82 7.16 8.39
N ARG A 52 14.84 7.23 9.72
CA ARG A 52 15.71 6.38 10.55
C ARG A 52 15.33 4.90 10.43
N ARG A 53 16.25 4.01 10.75
CA ARG A 53 16.04 2.56 10.85
C ARG A 53 15.63 1.90 9.54
N ARG A 54 16.08 2.44 8.42
CA ARG A 54 15.97 1.87 7.08
C ARG A 54 17.34 1.42 6.60
N GLY A 55 17.37 0.35 5.80
CA GLY A 55 18.59 -0.12 5.14
C GLY A 55 18.85 -1.61 5.31
N GLY A 56 19.79 -2.12 4.54
CA GLY A 56 20.02 -3.56 4.39
C GLY A 56 18.87 -4.24 3.65
N GLY A 57 18.63 -5.50 4.00
CA GLY A 57 17.61 -6.34 3.37
C GLY A 57 18.03 -6.92 2.01
N VAL A 58 17.21 -7.80 1.45
CA VAL A 58 17.46 -8.47 0.18
C VAL A 58 17.43 -7.48 -0.99
N LYS A 59 18.28 -7.69 -2.01
CA LYS A 59 18.24 -6.93 -3.27
C LYS A 59 16.88 -7.15 -3.96
N ARG A 60 16.29 -6.07 -4.48
CA ARG A 60 14.97 -6.12 -5.12
C ARG A 60 15.00 -5.48 -6.48
N LEU A 61 14.19 -6.01 -7.38
CA LEU A 61 13.83 -5.38 -8.64
C LEU A 61 12.48 -4.68 -8.46
N TYR A 62 12.36 -3.48 -8.96
CA TYR A 62 11.09 -2.76 -9.02
C TYR A 62 10.31 -3.21 -10.25
N ARG A 63 9.03 -3.52 -10.10
CA ARG A 63 8.11 -3.78 -11.21
C ARG A 63 7.41 -2.48 -11.57
N ILE A 64 7.45 -2.13 -12.86
CA ILE A 64 6.75 -0.97 -13.38
C ILE A 64 5.27 -1.30 -13.44
N ILE A 65 4.47 -0.66 -12.58
CA ILE A 65 3.02 -0.88 -12.49
C ILE A 65 2.31 0.24 -13.22
N ASP A 66 1.34 -0.11 -14.03
CA ASP A 66 0.42 0.83 -14.67
C ASP A 66 -0.63 1.31 -13.66
N PHE A 67 -0.30 2.38 -12.96
CA PHE A 67 -1.25 3.05 -12.06
C PHE A 67 -2.20 3.99 -12.79
N LYS A 68 -1.89 4.37 -14.04
CA LYS A 68 -2.69 5.32 -14.81
C LYS A 68 -3.85 4.65 -15.51
N ARG A 69 -3.67 3.40 -15.94
CA ARG A 69 -4.67 2.67 -16.71
C ARG A 69 -5.16 3.45 -17.93
N ASN A 70 -4.24 4.15 -18.59
CA ASN A 70 -4.52 5.09 -19.68
C ASN A 70 -4.64 4.45 -21.06
N LYS A 71 -4.61 3.14 -21.17
CA LYS A 71 -4.81 2.41 -22.42
C LYS A 71 -6.30 2.09 -22.57
N PHE A 72 -7.03 3.06 -23.08
CA PHE A 72 -8.48 2.98 -23.19
C PHE A 72 -8.94 2.19 -24.44
N GLY A 73 -10.04 1.45 -24.31
CA GLY A 73 -10.70 0.75 -25.41
C GLY A 73 -9.99 -0.52 -25.90
N ILE A 74 -8.79 -0.84 -25.40
CA ILE A 74 -8.03 -2.01 -25.82
C ILE A 74 -8.11 -3.08 -24.72
N ALA A 75 -8.63 -4.26 -25.09
CA ALA A 75 -8.73 -5.38 -24.18
C ALA A 75 -7.35 -5.98 -23.87
N ALA A 76 -7.18 -6.43 -22.63
CA ALA A 76 -6.00 -7.12 -22.18
C ALA A 76 -6.37 -8.42 -21.47
N LYS A 77 -5.66 -9.50 -21.78
CA LYS A 77 -5.79 -10.81 -21.12
C LYS A 77 -4.83 -10.89 -19.96
N VAL A 78 -5.31 -11.36 -18.80
CA VAL A 78 -4.46 -11.67 -17.65
C VAL A 78 -3.63 -12.90 -17.97
N ALA A 79 -2.33 -12.69 -18.22
CA ALA A 79 -1.39 -13.76 -18.53
C ALA A 79 -0.94 -14.50 -17.27
N HIS A 80 -0.54 -13.74 -16.22
CA HIS A 80 -0.03 -14.31 -14.98
C HIS A 80 -0.38 -13.45 -13.77
N ILE A 81 -0.46 -14.09 -12.59
CA ILE A 81 -0.48 -13.43 -11.28
C ILE A 81 0.89 -13.67 -10.64
N GLU A 82 1.55 -12.60 -10.21
CA GLU A 82 2.93 -12.63 -9.74
C GLU A 82 3.10 -11.99 -8.35
N TYR A 83 4.18 -12.37 -7.68
CA TYR A 83 4.64 -11.77 -6.43
C TYR A 83 5.49 -10.53 -6.70
N ASP A 84 5.20 -9.43 -5.99
CA ASP A 84 6.07 -8.25 -5.97
C ASP A 84 6.64 -8.02 -4.56
N PRO A 85 7.99 -8.06 -4.38
CA PRO A 85 8.62 -7.82 -3.08
C PRO A 85 8.52 -6.37 -2.59
N ASN A 86 8.07 -5.43 -3.43
CA ASN A 86 8.01 -4.00 -3.12
C ASN A 86 6.65 -3.56 -2.58
N ARG A 87 5.64 -4.44 -2.69
CA ARG A 87 4.28 -4.16 -2.22
C ARG A 87 3.66 -5.37 -1.54
N THR A 88 2.60 -5.14 -0.80
CA THR A 88 1.86 -6.20 -0.12
C THR A 88 0.86 -6.89 -1.03
N ALA A 89 0.35 -6.17 -2.05
CA ALA A 89 -0.56 -6.70 -3.05
C ALA A 89 0.16 -7.61 -4.06
N ARG A 90 -0.58 -8.57 -4.65
CA ARG A 90 -0.15 -9.29 -5.86
C ARG A 90 -0.29 -8.38 -7.06
N ILE A 91 0.43 -8.70 -8.13
CA ILE A 91 0.36 -8.00 -9.41
C ILE A 91 -0.08 -8.97 -10.50
N ALA A 92 -0.81 -8.47 -11.48
CA ALA A 92 -1.22 -9.24 -12.65
C ALA A 92 -0.47 -8.71 -13.89
N LEU A 93 0.15 -9.62 -14.64
CA LEU A 93 0.74 -9.32 -15.94
C LEU A 93 -0.38 -9.37 -16.98
N LEU A 94 -0.57 -8.29 -17.70
CA LEU A 94 -1.52 -8.13 -18.78
C LEU A 94 -0.81 -8.22 -20.13
N HIS A 95 -1.38 -8.98 -21.05
CA HIS A 95 -1.05 -8.96 -22.47
C HIS A 95 -2.20 -8.29 -23.21
N TYR A 96 -1.95 -7.15 -23.79
CA TYR A 96 -2.88 -6.42 -24.65
C TYR A 96 -2.94 -7.04 -26.04
N VAL A 97 -4.05 -6.83 -26.74
CA VAL A 97 -4.25 -7.35 -28.09
C VAL A 97 -3.21 -6.80 -29.10
N ASP A 98 -2.71 -5.59 -28.85
CA ASP A 98 -1.65 -4.93 -29.65
C ASP A 98 -0.23 -5.38 -29.27
N GLY A 99 -0.07 -6.41 -28.43
CA GLY A 99 1.24 -6.96 -28.04
C GLY A 99 1.92 -6.27 -26.86
N GLU A 100 1.43 -5.08 -26.40
CA GLU A 100 2.01 -4.42 -25.22
C GLU A 100 1.75 -5.24 -23.95
N LYS A 101 2.73 -5.25 -23.06
CA LYS A 101 2.59 -5.87 -21.73
C LYS A 101 2.61 -4.81 -20.66
N ARG A 102 1.74 -4.93 -19.65
CA ARG A 102 1.75 -4.07 -18.46
C ARG A 102 1.43 -4.85 -17.20
N TYR A 103 1.98 -4.39 -16.07
CA TYR A 103 1.55 -4.87 -14.75
C TYR A 103 0.45 -4.00 -14.19
N ILE A 104 -0.53 -4.63 -13.54
CA ILE A 104 -1.54 -3.94 -12.72
C ILE A 104 -1.57 -4.54 -11.31
N ILE A 105 -2.20 -3.85 -10.36
CA ILE A 105 -2.53 -4.43 -9.06
C ILE A 105 -3.61 -5.50 -9.29
N ALA A 106 -3.40 -6.72 -8.79
CA ALA A 106 -4.38 -7.80 -8.90
C ALA A 106 -5.51 -7.61 -7.88
N PRO A 107 -6.77 -7.40 -8.31
CA PRO A 107 -7.92 -7.42 -7.42
C PRO A 107 -8.26 -8.85 -6.97
N VAL A 108 -9.11 -8.94 -5.95
CA VAL A 108 -9.70 -10.20 -5.50
C VAL A 108 -10.53 -10.82 -6.62
N GLY A 109 -10.38 -12.12 -6.81
CA GLY A 109 -11.16 -12.89 -7.78
C GLY A 109 -10.63 -12.87 -9.20
N LEU A 110 -9.63 -12.03 -9.52
CA LEU A 110 -9.00 -12.02 -10.84
C LEU A 110 -8.17 -13.31 -11.04
N LYS A 111 -8.38 -13.98 -12.17
CA LYS A 111 -7.73 -15.24 -12.53
C LYS A 111 -6.93 -15.09 -13.81
N GLN A 112 -6.01 -16.03 -14.03
CA GLN A 112 -5.33 -16.19 -15.31
C GLN A 112 -6.36 -16.50 -16.41
N GLY A 113 -6.26 -15.80 -17.53
CA GLY A 113 -7.19 -15.93 -18.66
C GLY A 113 -8.31 -14.87 -18.68
N ASP A 114 -8.60 -14.22 -17.56
CA ASP A 114 -9.61 -13.17 -17.52
C ASP A 114 -9.23 -12.00 -18.45
N VAL A 115 -10.25 -11.33 -18.98
CA VAL A 115 -10.09 -10.15 -19.82
C VAL A 115 -10.40 -8.91 -18.99
N VAL A 116 -9.52 -7.92 -19.05
CA VAL A 116 -9.70 -6.61 -18.40
C VAL A 116 -9.64 -5.49 -19.42
N LEU A 117 -10.44 -4.46 -19.20
CA LEU A 117 -10.56 -3.30 -20.06
C LEU A 117 -10.43 -2.01 -19.24
N ALA A 118 -9.92 -0.96 -19.88
CA ALA A 118 -9.94 0.37 -19.32
C ALA A 118 -10.69 1.33 -20.27
N GLY A 119 -11.42 2.28 -19.70
CA GLY A 119 -12.12 3.31 -20.48
C GLY A 119 -13.64 3.26 -20.36
N GLU A 120 -14.29 3.93 -21.28
CA GLU A 120 -15.74 4.21 -21.21
C GLU A 120 -16.62 2.98 -21.47
N GLY A 121 -16.16 2.07 -22.32
CA GLY A 121 -16.86 0.83 -22.65
C GLY A 121 -16.57 -0.34 -21.71
N ALA A 122 -15.90 -0.10 -20.58
CA ALA A 122 -15.56 -1.18 -19.66
C ALA A 122 -16.75 -1.54 -18.76
N ASP A 123 -17.08 -2.82 -18.67
CA ASP A 123 -18.08 -3.36 -17.72
C ASP A 123 -17.62 -3.17 -16.28
N ILE A 124 -18.58 -3.22 -15.34
CA ILE A 124 -18.31 -3.15 -13.89
C ILE A 124 -17.86 -4.53 -13.39
N LYS A 125 -16.67 -4.95 -13.84
CA LYS A 125 -16.02 -6.21 -13.44
C LYS A 125 -14.71 -5.93 -12.69
N PRO A 126 -14.32 -6.79 -11.72
CA PRO A 126 -13.05 -6.62 -11.02
C PRO A 126 -11.86 -6.53 -11.98
N GLY A 127 -11.01 -5.50 -11.82
CA GLY A 127 -9.85 -5.25 -12.68
C GLY A 127 -10.08 -4.23 -13.79
N ASN A 128 -11.32 -3.97 -14.17
CA ASN A 128 -11.67 -2.92 -15.14
C ASN A 128 -11.48 -1.54 -14.51
N ALA A 129 -11.01 -0.58 -15.31
CA ALA A 129 -10.74 0.78 -14.86
C ALA A 129 -11.56 1.78 -15.67
N MET A 130 -12.20 2.72 -15.00
CA MET A 130 -13.01 3.76 -15.62
C MET A 130 -13.09 5.02 -14.76
N GLN A 131 -13.63 6.09 -15.31
CA GLN A 131 -13.90 7.30 -14.54
C GLN A 131 -14.96 7.03 -13.48
N MET A 132 -14.79 7.63 -12.28
CA MET A 132 -15.73 7.43 -11.16
C MET A 132 -17.14 7.95 -11.47
N SER A 133 -17.28 8.88 -12.42
CA SER A 133 -18.59 9.32 -12.93
C SER A 133 -19.46 8.18 -13.47
N ARG A 134 -18.81 7.13 -14.04
CA ARG A 134 -19.49 5.97 -14.65
C ARG A 134 -19.70 4.80 -13.70
N ILE A 135 -18.95 4.74 -12.60
CA ILE A 135 -19.05 3.65 -11.61
C ILE A 135 -20.32 3.85 -10.77
N PRO A 136 -21.21 2.85 -10.62
CA PRO A 136 -22.38 2.95 -9.77
C PRO A 136 -22.02 3.24 -8.30
N VAL A 137 -22.93 3.96 -7.63
CA VAL A 137 -22.84 4.18 -6.17
C VAL A 137 -22.92 2.83 -5.45
N GLY A 138 -22.22 2.69 -4.33
CA GLY A 138 -22.10 1.44 -3.57
C GLY A 138 -20.95 0.55 -4.01
N THR A 139 -20.40 0.74 -5.22
CA THR A 139 -19.33 -0.10 -5.78
C THR A 139 -18.05 0.02 -4.98
N VAL A 140 -17.39 -1.12 -4.79
CA VAL A 140 -16.05 -1.23 -4.19
C VAL A 140 -14.99 -0.98 -5.28
N ILE A 141 -14.06 -0.09 -5.02
CA ILE A 141 -13.03 0.35 -5.95
C ILE A 141 -11.65 0.40 -5.30
N HIS A 142 -10.61 0.31 -6.09
CA HIS A 142 -9.21 0.47 -5.66
C HIS A 142 -8.41 1.26 -6.69
N ASN A 143 -7.11 1.46 -6.43
CA ASN A 143 -6.21 2.21 -7.32
C ASN A 143 -6.81 3.56 -7.77
N VAL A 144 -7.35 4.32 -6.81
CA VAL A 144 -8.09 5.54 -7.09
C VAL A 144 -7.15 6.71 -7.29
N GLU A 145 -7.38 7.49 -8.34
CA GLU A 145 -6.68 8.76 -8.57
C GLU A 145 -7.17 9.87 -7.64
N LEU A 146 -6.27 10.79 -7.29
CA LEU A 146 -6.61 12.04 -6.60
C LEU A 146 -6.77 13.22 -7.57
N TYR A 147 -6.05 13.17 -8.69
CA TYR A 147 -6.10 14.16 -9.77
C TYR A 147 -6.16 13.41 -11.10
N PRO A 148 -6.97 13.84 -12.06
CA PRO A 148 -7.09 13.20 -13.37
C PRO A 148 -5.74 13.02 -14.05
N GLY A 149 -5.48 11.85 -14.61
CA GLY A 149 -4.26 11.51 -15.34
C GLY A 149 -2.97 11.34 -14.53
N LYS A 150 -3.02 11.57 -13.21
CA LYS A 150 -1.85 11.40 -12.33
C LYS A 150 -1.54 9.93 -12.04
N GLY A 151 -2.51 9.06 -12.16
CA GLY A 151 -2.46 7.66 -11.77
C GLY A 151 -2.93 7.41 -10.35
N GLY A 152 -3.36 6.19 -10.07
CA GLY A 152 -3.93 5.79 -8.80
C GLY A 152 -2.97 5.98 -7.62
N GLN A 153 -3.47 6.57 -6.54
CA GLN A 153 -2.71 6.87 -5.33
C GLN A 153 -3.33 6.25 -4.08
N LEU A 154 -4.66 6.11 -4.03
CA LEU A 154 -5.38 5.54 -2.89
C LEU A 154 -5.66 4.05 -3.10
N CYS A 155 -5.80 3.30 -2.01
CA CYS A 155 -6.22 1.89 -1.98
C CYS A 155 -5.38 0.99 -2.90
N ARG A 156 -4.06 0.93 -2.67
CA ARG A 156 -3.11 0.12 -3.45
C ARG A 156 -2.45 -1.01 -2.66
N ALA A 157 -2.65 -1.06 -1.35
CA ALA A 157 -2.10 -2.10 -0.50
C ALA A 157 -3.03 -3.33 -0.47
N ALA A 158 -2.49 -4.49 -0.09
CA ALA A 158 -3.25 -5.73 0.05
C ALA A 158 -4.52 -5.55 0.89
N GLY A 159 -5.64 -6.07 0.41
CA GLY A 159 -6.93 -6.02 1.09
C GLY A 159 -7.60 -4.65 1.17
N THR A 160 -6.96 -3.58 0.68
CA THR A 160 -7.56 -2.24 0.75
C THR A 160 -8.58 -2.00 -0.36
N TYR A 161 -9.58 -1.19 -0.06
CA TYR A 161 -10.58 -0.72 -1.00
C TYR A 161 -11.15 0.62 -0.53
N ALA A 162 -11.76 1.36 -1.43
CA ALA A 162 -12.66 2.46 -1.11
C ALA A 162 -14.06 2.11 -1.61
N GLN A 163 -15.09 2.66 -0.98
CA GLN A 163 -16.45 2.52 -1.44
C GLN A 163 -16.93 3.87 -1.99
N LEU A 164 -17.52 3.85 -3.18
CA LEU A 164 -18.18 5.02 -3.76
C LEU A 164 -19.53 5.20 -3.06
N VAL A 165 -19.64 6.23 -2.23
CA VAL A 165 -20.83 6.45 -1.39
C VAL A 165 -21.89 7.27 -2.13
N ALA A 166 -21.46 8.33 -2.82
CA ALA A 166 -22.35 9.22 -3.56
C ALA A 166 -21.58 9.96 -4.67
N LYS A 167 -22.32 10.62 -5.54
CA LYS A 167 -21.80 11.55 -6.56
C LYS A 167 -22.54 12.88 -6.41
N GLU A 168 -21.79 13.95 -6.27
CA GLU A 168 -22.32 15.31 -6.07
C GLU A 168 -21.67 16.26 -7.06
N GLY A 169 -22.38 16.62 -8.12
CA GLY A 169 -21.87 17.48 -9.18
C GLY A 169 -20.55 16.94 -9.77
N LYS A 170 -19.47 17.69 -9.66
CA LYS A 170 -18.15 17.29 -10.15
C LYS A 170 -17.35 16.37 -9.21
N TYR A 171 -17.89 16.02 -8.04
CA TYR A 171 -17.19 15.21 -7.05
C TYR A 171 -17.84 13.85 -6.83
N ALA A 172 -17.01 12.86 -6.58
CA ALA A 172 -17.36 11.54 -6.05
C ALA A 172 -16.99 11.47 -4.57
N LEU A 173 -17.88 10.98 -3.73
CA LEU A 173 -17.67 10.78 -2.31
C LEU A 173 -17.17 9.37 -2.06
N LEU A 174 -16.00 9.26 -1.47
CA LEU A 174 -15.33 7.99 -1.20
C LEU A 174 -15.18 7.75 0.28
N ARG A 175 -15.66 6.60 0.74
CA ARG A 175 -15.34 6.06 2.05
C ARG A 175 -14.03 5.28 1.95
N LEU A 176 -12.98 5.79 2.60
CA LEU A 176 -11.63 5.22 2.59
C LEU A 176 -11.48 4.09 3.63
N PRO A 177 -10.44 3.24 3.53
CA PRO A 177 -10.18 2.16 4.49
C PRO A 177 -10.03 2.65 5.95
N SER A 178 -9.65 3.90 6.15
CA SER A 178 -9.55 4.53 7.47
C SER A 178 -10.90 4.87 8.10
N GLY A 179 -12.01 4.77 7.34
CA GLY A 179 -13.34 5.25 7.72
C GLY A 179 -13.59 6.74 7.41
N GLU A 180 -12.57 7.46 6.93
CA GLU A 180 -12.72 8.85 6.47
C GLU A 180 -13.53 8.90 5.17
N VAL A 181 -14.44 9.87 5.06
CA VAL A 181 -15.16 10.17 3.82
C VAL A 181 -14.58 11.44 3.22
N GLY A 182 -14.10 11.33 1.99
CA GLY A 182 -13.48 12.44 1.26
C GLY A 182 -14.06 12.62 -0.13
N LYS A 183 -13.91 13.84 -0.66
CA LYS A 183 -14.28 14.22 -2.04
C LYS A 183 -13.10 14.02 -2.98
N VAL A 184 -13.37 13.42 -4.14
CA VAL A 184 -12.43 13.29 -5.25
C VAL A 184 -13.16 13.69 -6.53
N LEU A 185 -12.48 14.25 -7.52
CA LEU A 185 -13.12 14.63 -8.79
C LEU A 185 -13.71 13.38 -9.47
N ALA A 186 -14.94 13.47 -9.96
CA ALA A 186 -15.63 12.37 -10.64
C ALA A 186 -14.96 11.95 -11.97
N SER A 187 -14.16 12.86 -12.56
CA SER A 187 -13.32 12.58 -13.74
C SER A 187 -12.07 11.73 -13.44
N CYS A 188 -11.70 11.54 -12.16
CA CYS A 188 -10.60 10.66 -11.78
C CYS A 188 -10.92 9.21 -12.09
N VAL A 189 -9.91 8.45 -12.50
CA VAL A 189 -10.03 7.03 -12.79
C VAL A 189 -9.89 6.19 -11.51
N ALA A 190 -10.66 5.13 -11.43
CA ALA A 190 -10.55 4.11 -10.40
C ALA A 190 -10.69 2.71 -11.03
N THR A 191 -10.17 1.70 -10.35
CA THR A 191 -10.31 0.30 -10.76
C THR A 191 -11.37 -0.39 -9.90
N VAL A 192 -12.28 -1.14 -10.51
CA VAL A 192 -13.36 -1.86 -9.83
C VAL A 192 -12.79 -3.03 -9.03
N GLY A 193 -13.33 -3.26 -7.84
CA GLY A 193 -13.00 -4.37 -6.95
C GLY A 193 -12.07 -4.00 -5.79
N GLN A 194 -11.82 -4.95 -4.92
CA GLN A 194 -10.90 -4.87 -3.77
C GLN A 194 -9.52 -5.42 -4.15
N VAL A 195 -8.44 -4.86 -3.61
CA VAL A 195 -7.08 -5.39 -3.81
C VAL A 195 -6.95 -6.78 -3.22
N GLY A 196 -6.33 -7.70 -3.95
CA GLY A 196 -6.08 -9.08 -3.54
C GLY A 196 -5.15 -9.23 -2.33
N ASN A 197 -4.83 -10.49 -1.98
CA ASN A 197 -3.97 -10.83 -0.83
C ASN A 197 -4.52 -10.32 0.53
N ILE A 198 -5.83 -10.44 0.75
CA ILE A 198 -6.54 -9.91 1.93
C ILE A 198 -5.88 -10.37 3.25
N GLN A 199 -5.47 -11.63 3.33
CA GLN A 199 -4.89 -12.19 4.56
C GLN A 199 -3.45 -11.78 4.84
N HIS A 200 -2.90 -10.83 4.07
CA HIS A 200 -1.54 -10.33 4.32
C HIS A 200 -1.36 -9.76 5.72
N GLU A 201 -2.38 -9.14 6.29
CA GLU A 201 -2.37 -8.58 7.65
C GLU A 201 -2.20 -9.65 8.75
N ASN A 202 -2.64 -10.87 8.49
CA ASN A 202 -2.58 -12.01 9.43
C ASN A 202 -1.21 -12.69 9.46
N ILE A 203 -0.23 -12.20 8.65
CA ILE A 203 1.11 -12.78 8.59
C ILE A 203 1.95 -12.28 9.77
N SER A 204 2.34 -13.20 10.65
CA SER A 204 3.30 -12.94 11.72
C SER A 204 4.73 -13.17 11.24
N LEU A 205 5.59 -12.16 11.41
CA LEU A 205 7.00 -12.27 11.03
C LEU A 205 7.80 -13.24 11.90
N GLY A 206 7.41 -13.41 13.17
CA GLY A 206 7.93 -14.39 14.12
C GLY A 206 9.33 -14.11 14.66
N LYS A 207 10.25 -13.54 13.88
CA LYS A 207 11.65 -13.28 14.29
C LYS A 207 12.21 -11.95 13.82
N ALA A 208 13.13 -11.39 14.58
CA ALA A 208 13.79 -10.13 14.26
C ALA A 208 14.59 -10.19 12.93
N GLY A 209 15.21 -11.34 12.62
CA GLY A 209 15.96 -11.54 11.39
C GLY A 209 15.09 -11.33 10.13
N ARG A 210 13.81 -11.70 10.16
CA ARG A 210 12.89 -11.46 9.04
C ARG A 210 12.65 -9.96 8.81
N ASN A 211 12.57 -9.16 9.87
CA ASN A 211 12.54 -7.71 9.75
C ASN A 211 13.82 -7.16 9.11
N ARG A 212 14.99 -7.73 9.44
CA ARG A 212 16.28 -7.36 8.81
C ARG A 212 16.27 -7.64 7.31
N TRP A 213 15.74 -8.79 6.87
CA TRP A 213 15.61 -9.14 5.46
C TRP A 213 14.70 -8.16 4.71
N LEU A 214 13.67 -7.63 5.38
CA LEU A 214 12.78 -6.62 4.81
C LEU A 214 13.39 -5.20 4.78
N GLY A 215 14.63 -5.02 5.27
CA GLY A 215 15.31 -3.73 5.30
C GLY A 215 14.94 -2.85 6.49
N ARG A 216 14.35 -3.43 7.53
CA ARG A 216 14.07 -2.73 8.80
C ARG A 216 15.21 -2.97 9.79
N ARG A 217 15.83 -1.91 10.28
CA ARG A 217 16.86 -1.98 11.32
C ARG A 217 16.21 -1.96 12.70
N PRO A 218 16.89 -2.49 13.75
CA PRO A 218 16.43 -2.43 15.13
C PRO A 218 16.09 -1.02 15.58
N GLN A 219 15.16 -0.93 16.51
CA GLN A 219 14.73 0.33 17.13
C GLN A 219 15.06 0.31 18.62
N VAL A 220 15.92 1.22 19.05
CA VAL A 220 16.16 1.51 20.45
C VAL A 220 15.06 2.45 20.95
N ARG A 221 14.52 2.18 22.13
CA ARG A 221 13.53 3.04 22.80
C ARG A 221 14.22 4.29 23.35
N GLY A 222 13.54 5.45 23.32
CA GLY A 222 14.09 6.70 23.85
C GLY A 222 14.49 6.63 25.32
N VAL A 223 13.75 5.88 26.13
CA VAL A 223 14.06 5.65 27.56
C VAL A 223 15.40 4.92 27.78
N ALA A 224 15.85 4.13 26.79
CA ALA A 224 17.11 3.39 26.85
C ALA A 224 18.28 4.15 26.18
N MET A 225 18.13 5.44 25.96
CA MET A 225 19.15 6.32 25.38
C MET A 225 19.70 7.25 26.45
N ASN A 226 20.79 7.95 26.14
CA ASN A 226 21.31 9.02 26.98
C ASN A 226 20.45 10.29 26.85
N PRO A 227 20.55 11.23 27.86
CA PRO A 227 19.76 12.48 27.80
C PRO A 227 19.99 13.31 26.56
N ILE A 228 21.22 13.30 26.02
CA ILE A 228 21.58 14.03 24.79
C ILE A 228 20.88 13.46 23.52
N ASP A 229 20.57 12.15 23.51
CA ASP A 229 20.03 11.47 22.34
C ASP A 229 18.50 11.50 22.29
N HIS A 230 17.86 11.62 23.45
CA HIS A 230 16.40 11.59 23.56
C HIS A 230 15.90 12.27 24.83
N PRO A 231 14.82 13.09 24.76
CA PRO A 231 14.24 13.75 25.94
C PRO A 231 13.73 12.82 27.06
N LEU A 232 13.55 11.54 26.77
CA LEU A 232 13.19 10.50 27.74
C LEU A 232 14.39 9.68 28.21
N GLY A 233 15.59 10.03 27.78
CA GLY A 233 16.83 9.32 28.13
C GLY A 233 17.36 9.70 29.47
N GLY A 234 18.31 8.88 29.96
CA GLY A 234 18.99 9.06 31.24
C GLY A 234 18.45 8.21 32.38
N GLY A 235 19.03 8.41 33.57
CA GLY A 235 18.73 7.63 34.77
C GLY A 235 19.69 6.44 34.96
N GLU A 236 19.68 5.86 36.16
CA GLU A 236 20.42 4.65 36.51
C GLU A 236 19.53 3.41 36.35
N GLY A 237 20.06 2.36 35.74
CA GLY A 237 19.39 1.10 35.55
C GLY A 237 18.11 1.25 34.76
N ARG A 238 17.02 0.58 35.23
CA ARG A 238 15.69 0.65 34.62
C ARG A 238 14.93 1.88 35.13
N SER A 239 15.05 3.01 34.44
CA SER A 239 14.33 4.24 34.76
C SER A 239 13.02 4.38 34.01
N SER A 240 12.10 5.21 34.52
CA SER A 240 10.92 5.68 33.83
C SER A 240 11.26 6.88 32.93
N GLY A 241 10.37 7.21 31.98
CA GLY A 241 10.60 8.37 31.10
C GLY A 241 10.48 9.73 31.79
N GLY A 242 9.98 9.82 33.02
CA GLY A 242 9.85 11.02 33.83
C GLY A 242 8.91 12.13 33.31
N ARG A 243 8.32 11.95 32.15
CA ARG A 243 7.46 12.92 31.46
C ARG A 243 6.51 12.27 30.45
N HIS A 244 5.61 13.07 29.88
CA HIS A 244 4.74 12.58 28.80
C HIS A 244 5.55 12.03 27.63
N PRO A 245 5.05 10.98 26.93
CA PRO A 245 5.72 10.42 25.76
C PRO A 245 5.96 11.48 24.69
N VAL A 246 7.20 11.66 24.29
CA VAL A 246 7.60 12.62 23.26
C VAL A 246 8.47 11.97 22.20
N SER A 247 8.56 12.61 21.04
CA SER A 247 9.49 12.27 19.99
C SER A 247 10.92 12.70 20.34
N PRO A 248 11.96 12.27 19.60
CA PRO A 248 13.34 12.75 19.81
C PRO A 248 13.51 14.27 19.70
N TRP A 249 12.58 14.94 19.07
CA TRP A 249 12.56 16.41 18.93
C TRP A 249 11.66 17.10 19.96
N GLY A 250 11.20 16.37 20.99
CA GLY A 250 10.39 16.93 22.08
C GLY A 250 8.89 17.05 21.78
N MET A 251 8.44 16.74 20.55
CA MET A 251 7.02 16.82 20.24
C MET A 251 6.22 15.71 20.92
N PRO A 252 5.03 16.01 21.52
CA PRO A 252 4.17 15.00 22.12
C PRO A 252 3.86 13.86 21.13
N ALA A 253 4.05 12.61 21.57
CA ALA A 253 3.84 11.42 20.73
C ALA A 253 2.41 10.87 20.81
N LYS A 254 1.63 11.26 21.85
CA LYS A 254 0.24 10.85 22.05
C LYS A 254 -0.68 12.07 22.06
N GLY A 255 -1.81 11.97 21.39
CA GLY A 255 -2.87 12.98 21.39
C GLY A 255 -2.60 14.25 20.57
N PHE A 256 -1.37 14.55 20.22
CA PHE A 256 -1.02 15.74 19.46
C PHE A 256 -1.47 15.63 17.99
N LYS A 257 -2.23 16.62 17.52
CA LYS A 257 -2.72 16.69 16.15
C LYS A 257 -1.62 17.26 15.25
N THR A 258 -0.96 16.39 14.47
CA THR A 258 0.18 16.76 13.59
C THR A 258 -0.24 17.26 12.21
N ARG A 259 -1.50 17.09 11.80
CA ARG A 259 -1.98 17.59 10.51
C ARG A 259 -2.02 19.13 10.55
N ASP A 260 -1.42 19.75 9.55
CA ASP A 260 -1.50 21.20 9.35
C ASP A 260 -2.96 21.64 9.21
N LYS A 261 -3.35 22.66 10.00
CA LYS A 261 -4.70 23.23 9.99
C LYS A 261 -5.08 23.84 8.64
N ASN A 262 -4.11 24.45 7.96
CA ASN A 262 -4.28 25.16 6.69
C ASN A 262 -4.09 24.28 5.45
N LYS A 263 -3.91 22.97 5.62
CA LYS A 263 -3.70 22.06 4.50
C LYS A 263 -4.89 22.10 3.53
N ALA A 264 -4.65 22.44 2.27
CA ALA A 264 -5.68 22.60 1.23
C ALA A 264 -6.59 21.37 1.10
N SER A 265 -6.04 20.16 1.25
CA SER A 265 -6.83 18.91 1.19
C SER A 265 -7.81 18.74 2.35
N SER A 266 -7.80 19.63 3.37
CA SER A 266 -8.80 19.59 4.46
C SER A 266 -10.21 19.96 3.98
N ARG A 267 -10.32 20.75 2.90
CA ARG A 267 -11.60 21.12 2.27
C ARG A 267 -12.29 19.94 1.57
N LEU A 268 -11.53 18.89 1.26
CA LEU A 268 -12.01 17.69 0.57
C LEU A 268 -12.43 16.58 1.55
N ILE A 269 -12.27 16.78 2.86
CA ILE A 269 -12.69 15.82 3.89
C ILE A 269 -14.07 16.22 4.38
N ILE A 270 -15.06 15.33 4.22
CA ILE A 270 -16.43 15.52 4.70
C ILE A 270 -16.56 15.00 6.13
N LYS A 271 -16.14 13.74 6.34
CA LYS A 271 -16.21 13.08 7.64
C LYS A 271 -14.85 12.51 8.01
N ARG A 272 -14.34 12.89 9.19
CA ARG A 272 -13.06 12.38 9.68
C ARG A 272 -13.22 11.00 10.31
N ARG A 273 -12.11 10.28 10.44
CA ARG A 273 -12.05 9.02 11.18
C ARG A 273 -12.54 9.21 12.62
N GLY A 274 -13.45 8.34 13.08
CA GLY A 274 -13.98 8.37 14.46
C GLY A 274 -15.00 9.48 14.76
N GLN A 275 -15.37 10.28 13.77
CA GLN A 275 -16.47 11.23 13.90
C GLN A 275 -17.78 10.45 13.69
N LYS A 276 -18.69 10.52 14.69
CA LYS A 276 -20.06 9.96 14.63
C LYS A 276 -20.93 10.72 13.65
#